data_158ed4b08bdbb5108851cb82bbd6c5b4
#
_entry.id   158ed4b08bdbb5108851cb82bbd6c5b4
#
_cell.length_a   1.000
_cell.length_b   1.000
_cell.length_c   1.000
_cell.angle_alpha   90.00
_cell.angle_beta   90.00
_cell.angle_gamma   90.00
#
_symmetry.space_group_name_H-M   'P 1'
#
loop_
_entity.id
_entity.type
_entity.pdbx_description
1 polymer ?
#
loop_
_entity_poly.entity_id
_entity_poly.type
_entity_poly.pdbx_seq_one_letter_code
_entity_poly.pdbx_strand_id
1 'polypeptide(L)'
;MSVRKFGIYLCYAPSVDLRKEGLGRYLAAFLKGAAARDDVKFTLVCPSWSTKDLYDLFDSENVPHDSFSIRSPDKRPLLLDLYHWYINRKTKRQKRKTLKSFLLELVASLKENIFHYVEKRLLNAYTKLDLILLGIEGSLLFLLALIISPLFFIFSFPFLLAFFFIRRLKLIVLGRFSKYIGRFMKMIYSPKDDGFVLRLYRNMELVEGKRISALIDSMHDISAWYCPTAYWPEFNKIDSPRLMCVPDVVLREFPVAFSQIGGDRTLSTFKLLEEAIRTGDHFVTYSEVVKWNTLIDGYQVSMDKVSVVHHAANKVDSFINITGLPDNEEATTHYAKSLLMSAIRKSNEQNYVSIFKNKDVEFVFYASQIRPNKNIISLFKAYEYLLRKKFVQHKLIVTGSVSVMPEVKEFVISHNLQHEILFLHGLTMQELAACYKLASLAVNPSLSEGGCPFTFTEALSVNTPVVMARIPVTEEILTDPELQEMTFFDPYDWRDMAKRIEWALHHKDILLRKQLQIYDQLSMRTWSDVVNEHIDILERISCLEK
;
A
#
# COMPACT_ATOMS: atom_id res chain seq x y z
N MET A 1 36.07 -16.95 -15.74
CA MET A 1 35.40 -17.64 -14.60
C MET A 1 33.99 -18.00 -15.03
N SER A 2 33.47 -19.18 -14.67
CA SER A 2 32.08 -19.53 -14.96
C SER A 2 31.14 -18.63 -14.15
N VAL A 3 30.09 -18.10 -14.79
CA VAL A 3 29.07 -17.29 -14.12
C VAL A 3 28.36 -18.17 -13.07
N ARG A 4 28.35 -17.74 -11.81
CA ARG A 4 27.64 -18.40 -10.70
C ARG A 4 26.15 -18.13 -10.81
N LYS A 5 25.31 -19.15 -10.64
CA LYS A 5 23.86 -19.03 -10.79
C LYS A 5 23.16 -19.39 -9.48
N PHE A 6 22.30 -18.48 -9.03
CA PHE A 6 21.44 -18.66 -7.87
C PHE A 6 19.98 -18.50 -8.25
N GLY A 7 19.11 -19.21 -7.55
CA GLY A 7 17.68 -19.14 -7.74
C GLY A 7 17.00 -18.23 -6.72
N ILE A 8 15.95 -17.53 -7.12
CA ILE A 8 15.02 -16.84 -6.22
C ILE A 8 13.65 -17.46 -6.38
N TYR A 9 13.12 -18.01 -5.29
CA TYR A 9 11.80 -18.63 -5.24
C TYR A 9 10.73 -17.64 -4.86
N LEU A 10 9.70 -17.48 -5.70
CA LEU A 10 8.56 -16.62 -5.47
C LEU A 10 7.26 -17.41 -5.68
N CYS A 11 6.31 -17.35 -4.75
CA CYS A 11 5.03 -18.04 -4.86
C CYS A 11 3.85 -17.14 -4.43
N TYR A 12 3.78 -15.94 -5.00
CA TYR A 12 2.71 -14.98 -4.72
C TYR A 12 1.36 -15.46 -5.20
N ALA A 13 0.33 -15.17 -4.40
CA ALA A 13 -1.06 -15.35 -4.79
C ALA A 13 -1.44 -14.48 -6.00
N PRO A 14 -2.38 -14.92 -6.86
CA PRO A 14 -2.74 -14.19 -8.08
C PRO A 14 -3.31 -12.79 -7.90
N SER A 15 -3.69 -12.42 -6.69
CA SER A 15 -4.29 -11.11 -6.35
C SER A 15 -3.31 -10.09 -5.79
N VAL A 16 -2.03 -10.45 -5.63
CA VAL A 16 -1.02 -9.59 -5.01
C VAL A 16 -0.43 -8.65 -6.05
N ASP A 17 -0.57 -7.35 -5.85
CA ASP A 17 0.13 -6.33 -6.64
C ASP A 17 1.49 -6.02 -5.99
N LEU A 18 2.54 -6.61 -6.54
CA LEU A 18 3.91 -6.52 -6.00
C LEU A 18 4.43 -5.09 -5.87
N ARG A 19 3.96 -4.16 -6.71
CA ARG A 19 4.34 -2.74 -6.64
C ARG A 19 3.87 -2.05 -5.37
N LYS A 20 2.85 -2.60 -4.70
CA LYS A 20 2.29 -2.08 -3.45
C LYS A 20 2.84 -2.77 -2.21
N GLU A 21 3.61 -3.83 -2.38
CA GLU A 21 4.19 -4.60 -1.28
C GLU A 21 5.64 -4.18 -1.01
N GLY A 22 6.00 -4.07 0.27
CA GLY A 22 7.38 -3.77 0.68
C GLY A 22 8.39 -4.80 0.15
N LEU A 23 7.96 -6.07 0.09
CA LEU A 23 8.78 -7.15 -0.46
C LEU A 23 9.05 -7.00 -1.96
N GLY A 24 8.12 -6.44 -2.74
CA GLY A 24 8.36 -6.12 -4.16
C GLY A 24 9.46 -5.06 -4.32
N ARG A 25 9.41 -4.00 -3.53
CA ARG A 25 10.46 -2.96 -3.52
C ARG A 25 11.82 -3.50 -3.06
N TYR A 26 11.83 -4.33 -2.02
CA TYR A 26 13.03 -5.03 -1.58
C TYR A 26 13.65 -5.86 -2.72
N LEU A 27 12.84 -6.68 -3.41
CA LEU A 27 13.30 -7.52 -4.50
C LEU A 27 13.88 -6.70 -5.67
N ALA A 28 13.25 -5.58 -6.03
CA ALA A 28 13.77 -4.67 -7.05
C ALA A 28 15.12 -4.05 -6.63
N ALA A 29 15.24 -3.59 -5.39
CA ALA A 29 16.48 -3.04 -4.85
C ALA A 29 17.61 -4.10 -4.78
N PHE A 30 17.26 -5.33 -4.37
CA PHE A 30 18.18 -6.47 -4.36
C PHE A 30 18.72 -6.78 -5.77
N LEU A 31 17.85 -6.86 -6.78
CA LEU A 31 18.28 -7.11 -8.16
C LEU A 31 19.09 -5.95 -8.76
N LYS A 32 18.80 -4.70 -8.40
CA LYS A 32 19.67 -3.56 -8.77
C LYS A 32 21.07 -3.69 -8.15
N GLY A 33 21.15 -4.11 -6.88
CA GLY A 33 22.44 -4.39 -6.23
C GLY A 33 23.19 -5.54 -6.92
N ALA A 34 22.48 -6.57 -7.36
CA ALA A 34 23.05 -7.69 -8.09
C ALA A 34 23.56 -7.31 -9.50
N ALA A 35 22.95 -6.32 -10.15
CA ALA A 35 23.35 -5.84 -11.47
C ALA A 35 24.76 -5.23 -11.53
N ALA A 36 25.34 -4.89 -10.39
CA ALA A 36 26.74 -4.44 -10.30
C ALA A 36 27.76 -5.59 -10.48
N ARG A 37 27.31 -6.85 -10.60
CA ARG A 37 28.15 -8.04 -10.68
C ARG A 37 27.95 -8.80 -11.99
N ASP A 38 29.03 -8.93 -12.76
CA ASP A 38 29.03 -9.71 -14.01
C ASP A 38 29.26 -11.22 -13.81
N ASP A 39 29.76 -11.62 -12.62
CA ASP A 39 30.12 -12.98 -12.28
C ASP A 39 28.96 -13.79 -11.62
N VAL A 40 27.82 -13.14 -11.36
CA VAL A 40 26.65 -13.75 -10.73
C VAL A 40 25.39 -13.46 -11.52
N LYS A 41 24.52 -14.46 -11.65
CA LYS A 41 23.19 -14.32 -12.27
C LYS A 41 22.10 -14.94 -11.42
N PHE A 42 21.02 -14.18 -11.20
CA PHE A 42 19.84 -14.68 -10.49
C PHE A 42 18.76 -15.18 -11.46
N THR A 43 18.22 -16.34 -11.18
CA THR A 43 17.04 -16.89 -11.88
C THR A 43 15.84 -16.86 -10.94
N LEU A 44 14.87 -16.00 -11.24
CA LEU A 44 13.62 -15.93 -10.48
C LEU A 44 12.66 -17.00 -11.00
N VAL A 45 12.16 -17.83 -10.10
CA VAL A 45 11.08 -18.77 -10.42
C VAL A 45 9.81 -18.31 -9.75
N CYS A 46 8.74 -18.18 -10.51
CA CYS A 46 7.48 -17.61 -10.04
C CYS A 46 6.26 -18.34 -10.65
N PRO A 47 5.06 -18.16 -10.03
CA PRO A 47 3.81 -18.64 -10.64
C PRO A 47 3.58 -18.06 -12.04
N SER A 48 2.92 -18.82 -12.91
CA SER A 48 2.62 -18.44 -14.29
C SER A 48 1.81 -17.13 -14.43
N TRP A 49 1.13 -16.71 -13.38
CA TRP A 49 0.39 -15.45 -13.33
C TRP A 49 1.21 -14.24 -12.86
N SER A 50 2.39 -14.43 -12.27
CA SER A 50 3.20 -13.35 -11.69
C SER A 50 4.23 -12.78 -12.65
N THR A 51 4.56 -13.45 -13.75
CA THR A 51 5.64 -13.07 -14.68
C THR A 51 5.49 -11.65 -15.19
N LYS A 52 4.28 -11.28 -15.66
CA LYS A 52 4.02 -9.94 -16.15
C LYS A 52 4.14 -8.88 -15.06
N ASP A 53 3.57 -9.16 -13.89
CA ASP A 53 3.57 -8.21 -12.76
C ASP A 53 5.00 -7.97 -12.23
N LEU A 54 5.88 -8.98 -12.31
CA LEU A 54 7.29 -8.86 -11.98
C LEU A 54 8.04 -7.98 -13.00
N TYR A 55 7.82 -8.18 -14.31
CA TYR A 55 8.41 -7.29 -15.32
C TYR A 55 7.91 -5.86 -15.15
N ASP A 56 6.60 -5.64 -14.99
CA ASP A 56 6.01 -4.31 -14.76
C ASP A 56 6.58 -3.63 -13.48
N LEU A 57 6.89 -4.41 -12.43
CA LEU A 57 7.57 -3.93 -11.22
C LEU A 57 9.00 -3.51 -11.55
N PHE A 58 9.78 -4.39 -12.17
CA PHE A 58 11.20 -4.14 -12.44
C PHE A 58 11.40 -3.00 -13.43
N ASP A 59 10.52 -2.85 -14.41
CA ASP A 59 10.51 -1.69 -15.32
C ASP A 59 10.22 -0.39 -14.56
N SER A 60 9.23 -0.40 -13.67
CA SER A 60 8.86 0.78 -12.87
C SER A 60 9.97 1.22 -11.90
N GLU A 61 10.81 0.27 -11.49
CA GLU A 61 11.94 0.48 -10.60
C GLU A 61 13.28 0.63 -11.33
N ASN A 62 13.31 0.58 -12.67
CA ASN A 62 14.52 0.65 -13.50
C ASN A 62 15.56 -0.44 -13.14
N VAL A 63 15.13 -1.69 -12.98
CA VAL A 63 16.04 -2.83 -12.77
C VAL A 63 16.61 -3.29 -14.10
N PRO A 64 17.94 -3.41 -14.27
CA PRO A 64 18.54 -3.89 -15.52
C PRO A 64 18.13 -5.33 -15.83
N HIS A 65 17.58 -5.58 -17.03
CA HIS A 65 17.08 -6.90 -17.43
C HIS A 65 18.18 -7.96 -17.62
N ASP A 66 19.41 -7.54 -17.84
CA ASP A 66 20.54 -8.46 -18.03
C ASP A 66 21.00 -9.13 -16.72
N SER A 67 20.64 -8.56 -15.57
CA SER A 67 21.04 -9.04 -14.24
C SER A 67 20.26 -10.27 -13.75
N PHE A 68 19.10 -10.55 -14.36
CA PHE A 68 18.24 -11.65 -13.93
C PHE A 68 17.55 -12.35 -15.10
N SER A 69 16.96 -13.51 -14.81
CA SER A 69 16.02 -14.19 -15.71
C SER A 69 14.78 -14.63 -14.95
N ILE A 70 13.61 -14.58 -15.59
CA ILE A 70 12.37 -15.07 -14.99
C ILE A 70 11.95 -16.37 -15.67
N ARG A 71 11.65 -17.38 -14.86
CA ARG A 71 11.11 -18.67 -15.29
C ARG A 71 9.78 -18.94 -14.60
N SER A 72 8.82 -19.46 -15.33
CA SER A 72 7.50 -19.83 -14.80
C SER A 72 6.95 -21.04 -15.55
N PRO A 73 5.99 -21.78 -14.98
CA PRO A 73 5.27 -22.82 -15.71
C PRO A 73 4.59 -22.27 -16.98
N ASP A 74 4.66 -23.02 -18.09
CA ASP A 74 4.30 -22.54 -19.44
C ASP A 74 2.83 -22.09 -19.61
N LYS A 75 1.90 -22.66 -18.83
CA LYS A 75 0.46 -22.42 -19.00
C LYS A 75 -0.16 -21.81 -17.75
N ARG A 76 -0.86 -20.71 -17.94
CA ARG A 76 -1.67 -20.08 -16.89
C ARG A 76 -2.98 -20.86 -16.67
N PRO A 77 -3.46 -21.03 -15.42
CA PRO A 77 -4.74 -21.68 -15.14
C PRO A 77 -5.91 -20.90 -15.73
N LEU A 78 -6.74 -21.55 -16.55
CA LEU A 78 -7.95 -20.94 -17.15
C LEU A 78 -8.94 -20.41 -16.11
N LEU A 79 -8.98 -21.03 -14.93
CA LEU A 79 -9.81 -20.60 -13.81
C LEU A 79 -9.49 -19.14 -13.39
N LEU A 80 -8.23 -18.76 -13.46
CA LEU A 80 -7.79 -17.42 -13.12
C LEU A 80 -8.28 -16.38 -14.14
N ASP A 81 -8.28 -16.73 -15.42
CA ASP A 81 -8.80 -15.85 -16.49
C ASP A 81 -10.31 -15.64 -16.36
N LEU A 82 -11.06 -16.70 -16.01
CA LEU A 82 -12.48 -16.61 -15.69
C LEU A 82 -12.74 -15.73 -14.46
N TYR A 83 -11.93 -15.85 -13.42
CA TYR A 83 -12.01 -15.03 -12.23
C TYR A 83 -11.72 -13.54 -12.52
N HIS A 84 -10.66 -13.23 -13.25
CA HIS A 84 -10.32 -11.86 -13.68
C HIS A 84 -11.41 -11.26 -14.59
N TRP A 85 -11.94 -12.03 -15.53
CA TRP A 85 -13.07 -11.60 -16.36
C TRP A 85 -14.30 -11.23 -15.50
N TYR A 86 -14.61 -12.06 -14.49
CA TYR A 86 -15.73 -11.84 -13.58
C TYR A 86 -15.55 -10.58 -12.72
N ILE A 87 -14.39 -10.41 -12.10
CA ILE A 87 -14.07 -9.22 -11.27
C ILE A 87 -14.10 -7.95 -12.12
N ASN A 88 -13.48 -7.97 -13.30
CA ASN A 88 -13.50 -6.83 -14.23
C ASN A 88 -14.91 -6.45 -14.70
N ARG A 89 -15.79 -7.45 -14.85
CA ARG A 89 -17.19 -7.19 -15.19
C ARG A 89 -17.97 -6.57 -14.03
N LYS A 90 -17.65 -6.95 -12.80
CA LYS A 90 -18.27 -6.41 -11.58
C LYS A 90 -17.84 -4.97 -11.33
N THR A 91 -16.56 -4.67 -11.42
CA THR A 91 -16.01 -3.30 -11.27
C THR A 91 -16.51 -2.36 -12.36
N LYS A 92 -16.61 -2.81 -13.61
CA LYS A 92 -17.24 -2.04 -14.70
C LYS A 92 -18.73 -1.77 -14.45
N ARG A 93 -19.46 -2.68 -13.79
CA ARG A 93 -20.85 -2.46 -13.40
C ARG A 93 -21.01 -1.46 -12.26
N GLN A 94 -20.11 -1.45 -11.29
CA GLN A 94 -20.11 -0.49 -10.17
C GLN A 94 -19.74 0.93 -10.63
N LYS A 95 -18.86 1.07 -11.63
CA LYS A 95 -18.48 2.37 -12.21
C LYS A 95 -19.52 2.95 -13.18
N ARG A 96 -20.50 2.19 -13.64
CA ARG A 96 -21.62 2.75 -14.42
C ARG A 96 -22.52 3.50 -13.44
N LYS A 97 -22.43 4.85 -13.43
CA LYS A 97 -23.45 5.71 -12.81
C LYS A 97 -24.82 5.23 -13.30
N THR A 98 -25.69 4.88 -12.39
CA THR A 98 -27.05 4.50 -12.77
C THR A 98 -27.71 5.73 -13.40
N LEU A 99 -28.57 5.55 -14.41
CA LEU A 99 -29.35 6.65 -15.03
C LEU A 99 -30.01 7.52 -13.95
N LYS A 100 -30.40 6.89 -12.83
CA LYS A 100 -30.97 7.54 -11.65
C LYS A 100 -29.98 8.50 -10.96
N SER A 101 -28.71 8.12 -10.78
CA SER A 101 -27.72 9.03 -10.16
C SER A 101 -27.36 10.19 -11.08
N PHE A 102 -27.29 9.95 -12.38
CA PHE A 102 -27.10 11.02 -13.37
C PHE A 102 -28.25 12.01 -13.37
N LEU A 103 -29.51 11.53 -13.35
CA LEU A 103 -30.69 12.41 -13.29
C LEU A 103 -30.76 13.18 -11.96
N LEU A 104 -30.40 12.56 -10.84
CA LEU A 104 -30.34 13.24 -9.53
C LEU A 104 -29.26 14.31 -9.48
N GLU A 105 -28.07 14.06 -10.05
CA GLU A 105 -27.01 15.07 -10.18
C GLU A 105 -27.47 16.24 -11.10
N LEU A 106 -28.16 15.96 -12.19
CA LEU A 106 -28.70 16.99 -13.10
C LEU A 106 -29.73 17.86 -12.40
N VAL A 107 -30.66 17.24 -11.66
CA VAL A 107 -31.70 17.97 -10.89
C VAL A 107 -31.05 18.79 -9.77
N ALA A 108 -30.06 18.25 -9.08
CA ALA A 108 -29.32 18.98 -8.04
C ALA A 108 -28.58 20.20 -8.61
N SER A 109 -27.90 20.02 -9.73
CA SER A 109 -27.19 21.11 -10.43
C SER A 109 -28.15 22.20 -10.93
N LEU A 110 -29.32 21.82 -11.50
CA LEU A 110 -30.34 22.77 -11.91
C LEU A 110 -30.92 23.57 -10.73
N LYS A 111 -31.18 22.88 -9.61
CA LYS A 111 -31.62 23.51 -8.36
C LYS A 111 -30.60 24.52 -7.84
N GLU A 112 -29.36 24.17 -7.84
CA GLU A 112 -28.26 25.01 -7.36
C GLU A 112 -28.08 26.25 -8.24
N ASN A 113 -28.15 26.09 -9.56
CA ASN A 113 -28.11 27.21 -10.52
C ASN A 113 -29.31 28.17 -10.38
N ILE A 114 -30.49 27.63 -10.15
CA ILE A 114 -31.71 28.46 -9.92
C ILE A 114 -31.57 29.22 -8.60
N PHE A 115 -31.11 28.55 -7.52
CA PHE A 115 -30.87 29.20 -6.22
C PHE A 115 -29.85 30.33 -6.35
N HIS A 116 -28.73 30.07 -7.02
CA HIS A 116 -27.67 31.05 -7.22
C HIS A 116 -28.16 32.25 -8.06
N TYR A 117 -28.98 31.99 -9.08
CA TYR A 117 -29.59 33.07 -9.87
C TYR A 117 -30.51 33.94 -9.03
N VAL A 118 -31.42 33.34 -8.25
CA VAL A 118 -32.37 34.06 -7.38
C VAL A 118 -31.61 34.84 -6.31
N GLU A 119 -30.62 34.25 -5.67
CA GLU A 119 -29.76 34.89 -4.67
C GLU A 119 -29.05 36.13 -5.26
N LYS A 120 -28.43 35.97 -6.44
CA LYS A 120 -27.76 37.09 -7.13
C LYS A 120 -28.70 38.21 -7.46
N ARG A 121 -29.94 37.91 -7.87
CA ARG A 121 -30.96 38.91 -8.20
C ARG A 121 -31.48 39.60 -6.93
N LEU A 122 -31.69 38.87 -5.85
CA LEU A 122 -32.09 39.44 -4.55
C LEU A 122 -31.03 40.37 -3.98
N LEU A 123 -29.75 39.99 -4.04
CA LEU A 123 -28.64 40.81 -3.55
C LEU A 123 -28.46 42.11 -4.35
N ASN A 124 -28.91 42.16 -5.61
CA ASN A 124 -28.82 43.32 -6.48
C ASN A 124 -30.17 44.10 -6.58
N ALA A 125 -31.16 43.76 -5.77
CA ALA A 125 -32.43 44.45 -5.74
C ALA A 125 -32.37 45.68 -4.79
N TYR A 126 -32.23 46.86 -5.32
CA TYR A 126 -32.16 48.12 -4.56
C TYR A 126 -33.49 48.87 -4.48
N THR A 127 -34.49 48.47 -5.28
CA THR A 127 -35.81 49.10 -5.30
C THR A 127 -36.94 48.07 -5.15
N LYS A 128 -38.14 48.53 -4.73
CA LYS A 128 -39.34 47.68 -4.68
C LYS A 128 -39.72 47.13 -6.08
N LEU A 129 -39.37 47.87 -7.13
CA LEU A 129 -39.63 47.52 -8.53
C LEU A 129 -38.79 46.29 -8.94
N ASP A 130 -37.51 46.19 -8.44
CA ASP A 130 -36.64 45.04 -8.72
C ASP A 130 -37.20 43.74 -8.15
N LEU A 131 -37.83 43.82 -6.97
CA LEU A 131 -38.45 42.65 -6.32
C LEU A 131 -39.73 42.21 -7.07
N ILE A 132 -40.53 43.20 -7.59
CA ILE A 132 -41.73 42.90 -8.39
C ILE A 132 -41.32 42.24 -9.71
N LEU A 133 -40.28 42.74 -10.39
CA LEU A 133 -39.73 42.17 -11.61
C LEU A 133 -39.22 40.74 -11.38
N LEU A 134 -38.50 40.49 -10.29
CA LEU A 134 -38.04 39.14 -9.91
C LEU A 134 -39.24 38.18 -9.69
N GLY A 135 -40.32 38.65 -9.06
CA GLY A 135 -41.56 37.90 -8.89
C GLY A 135 -42.24 37.55 -10.22
N ILE A 136 -42.26 38.48 -11.18
CA ILE A 136 -42.81 38.26 -12.52
C ILE A 136 -41.94 37.26 -13.30
N GLU A 137 -40.60 37.41 -13.29
CA GLU A 137 -39.65 36.46 -13.90
C GLU A 137 -39.81 35.05 -13.31
N GLY A 138 -39.92 34.92 -12.00
CA GLY A 138 -40.15 33.63 -11.33
C GLY A 138 -41.46 32.98 -11.69
N SER A 139 -42.55 33.79 -11.82
CA SER A 139 -43.87 33.31 -12.22
C SER A 139 -43.89 32.84 -13.68
N LEU A 140 -43.22 33.56 -14.58
CA LEU A 140 -43.06 33.18 -15.99
C LEU A 140 -42.27 31.88 -16.16
N LEU A 141 -41.14 31.70 -15.42
CA LEU A 141 -40.36 30.47 -15.43
C LEU A 141 -41.16 29.28 -14.87
N PHE A 142 -41.96 29.50 -13.84
CA PHE A 142 -42.84 28.48 -13.27
C PHE A 142 -43.96 28.06 -14.26
N LEU A 143 -44.60 29.00 -14.96
CA LEU A 143 -45.58 28.73 -16.02
C LEU A 143 -44.95 27.96 -17.19
N LEU A 144 -43.73 28.33 -17.60
CA LEU A 144 -42.98 27.63 -18.65
C LEU A 144 -42.67 26.18 -18.24
N ALA A 145 -42.26 25.98 -17.00
CA ALA A 145 -42.00 24.63 -16.44
C ALA A 145 -43.29 23.79 -16.39
N LEU A 146 -44.45 24.39 -16.07
CA LEU A 146 -45.75 23.74 -16.07
C LEU A 146 -46.19 23.28 -17.45
N ILE A 147 -45.85 24.03 -18.53
CA ILE A 147 -46.17 23.68 -19.91
C ILE A 147 -45.22 22.61 -20.46
N ILE A 148 -43.90 22.70 -20.13
CA ILE A 148 -42.88 21.77 -20.65
C ILE A 148 -42.93 20.40 -19.94
N SER A 149 -43.26 20.37 -18.64
CA SER A 149 -43.29 19.16 -17.83
C SER A 149 -44.23 18.06 -18.36
N PRO A 150 -45.50 18.33 -18.74
CA PRO A 150 -46.38 17.30 -19.30
C PRO A 150 -45.94 16.86 -20.70
N LEU A 151 -45.42 17.76 -21.54
CA LEU A 151 -44.86 17.38 -22.84
C LEU A 151 -43.67 16.40 -22.69
N PHE A 152 -42.77 16.68 -21.76
CA PHE A 152 -41.68 15.77 -21.45
C PHE A 152 -42.19 14.41 -20.93
N PHE A 153 -43.27 14.41 -20.14
CA PHE A 153 -43.87 13.19 -19.62
C PHE A 153 -44.53 12.36 -20.74
N ILE A 154 -45.21 13.00 -21.67
CA ILE A 154 -45.87 12.34 -22.83
C ILE A 154 -44.82 11.71 -23.76
N PHE A 155 -43.69 12.38 -24.03
CA PHE A 155 -42.61 11.85 -24.86
C PHE A 155 -41.79 10.78 -24.16
N SER A 156 -41.59 10.85 -22.84
CA SER A 156 -40.82 9.87 -22.07
C SER A 156 -41.61 8.63 -21.66
N PHE A 157 -42.95 8.71 -21.65
CA PHE A 157 -43.85 7.63 -21.21
C PHE A 157 -43.70 6.32 -22.00
N PRO A 158 -43.65 6.28 -23.34
CA PRO A 158 -43.43 5.04 -24.09
C PRO A 158 -42.07 4.44 -23.82
N PHE A 159 -41.03 5.23 -23.60
CA PHE A 159 -39.71 4.76 -23.23
C PHE A 159 -39.68 4.21 -21.81
N LEU A 160 -40.37 4.83 -20.87
CA LEU A 160 -40.57 4.33 -19.51
C LEU A 160 -41.36 3.03 -19.50
N LEU A 161 -42.42 2.91 -20.28
CA LEU A 161 -43.21 1.68 -20.44
C LEU A 161 -42.35 0.54 -21.02
N ALA A 162 -41.61 0.79 -22.10
CA ALA A 162 -40.67 -0.17 -22.68
C ALA A 162 -39.59 -0.58 -21.69
N PHE A 163 -39.03 0.35 -20.92
CA PHE A 163 -38.06 0.09 -19.87
C PHE A 163 -38.66 -0.76 -18.74
N PHE A 164 -39.87 -0.47 -18.28
CA PHE A 164 -40.58 -1.27 -17.28
C PHE A 164 -40.92 -2.66 -17.80
N PHE A 165 -41.31 -2.80 -19.05
CA PHE A 165 -41.63 -4.08 -19.67
C PHE A 165 -40.37 -4.95 -19.82
N ILE A 166 -39.26 -4.39 -20.32
CA ILE A 166 -37.96 -5.06 -20.41
C ILE A 166 -37.43 -5.43 -19.02
N ARG A 167 -37.62 -4.56 -18.03
CA ARG A 167 -37.25 -4.83 -16.64
C ARG A 167 -38.09 -5.96 -16.03
N ARG A 168 -39.40 -6.00 -16.31
CA ARG A 168 -40.31 -7.06 -15.84
C ARG A 168 -40.01 -8.41 -16.51
N LEU A 169 -39.73 -8.40 -17.80
CA LEU A 169 -39.27 -9.58 -18.56
C LEU A 169 -37.93 -10.09 -18.02
N LYS A 170 -36.99 -9.20 -17.75
CA LYS A 170 -35.73 -9.54 -17.07
C LYS A 170 -35.94 -10.11 -15.66
N LEU A 171 -36.89 -9.59 -14.90
CA LEU A 171 -37.20 -10.09 -13.56
C LEU A 171 -37.88 -11.45 -13.59
N ILE A 172 -38.72 -11.74 -14.59
CA ILE A 172 -39.40 -13.03 -14.74
C ILE A 172 -38.44 -14.10 -15.24
N VAL A 173 -37.63 -13.82 -16.25
CA VAL A 173 -36.64 -14.74 -16.83
C VAL A 173 -35.43 -14.92 -15.91
N LEU A 174 -34.93 -13.84 -15.32
CA LEU A 174 -33.83 -13.91 -14.36
C LEU A 174 -34.29 -14.32 -12.96
N GLY A 175 -35.55 -14.12 -12.57
CA GLY A 175 -36.06 -14.47 -11.25
C GLY A 175 -36.08 -15.96 -10.96
N ARG A 176 -36.37 -16.80 -11.96
CA ARG A 176 -36.24 -18.26 -11.85
C ARG A 176 -34.77 -18.72 -11.89
N PHE A 177 -33.94 -18.14 -12.76
CA PHE A 177 -32.50 -18.42 -12.78
C PHE A 177 -31.75 -17.74 -11.61
N SER A 178 -32.19 -16.58 -11.14
CA SER A 178 -31.51 -15.83 -10.08
C SER A 178 -31.58 -16.54 -8.71
N LYS A 179 -32.62 -17.32 -8.44
CA LYS A 179 -32.65 -18.15 -7.21
C LYS A 179 -31.57 -19.23 -7.23
N TYR A 180 -31.34 -19.86 -8.37
CA TYR A 180 -30.27 -20.85 -8.52
C TYR A 180 -28.88 -20.18 -8.61
N ILE A 181 -28.76 -19.11 -9.39
CA ILE A 181 -27.56 -18.29 -9.48
C ILE A 181 -27.30 -17.60 -8.14
N GLY A 182 -28.31 -17.12 -7.43
CA GLY A 182 -28.18 -16.51 -6.10
C GLY A 182 -27.75 -17.50 -5.01
N ARG A 183 -28.21 -18.77 -5.06
CA ARG A 183 -27.69 -19.84 -4.19
C ARG A 183 -26.26 -20.23 -4.57
N PHE A 184 -25.97 -20.37 -5.84
CA PHE A 184 -24.62 -20.62 -6.35
C PHE A 184 -23.69 -19.43 -6.04
N MET A 185 -24.16 -18.21 -6.21
CA MET A 185 -23.41 -16.99 -5.89
C MET A 185 -23.27 -16.74 -4.38
N LYS A 186 -24.25 -17.11 -3.54
CA LYS A 186 -24.07 -17.12 -2.08
C LYS A 186 -23.03 -18.15 -1.63
N MET A 187 -22.97 -19.29 -2.30
CA MET A 187 -21.94 -20.31 -2.08
C MET A 187 -20.55 -19.83 -2.51
N ILE A 188 -20.48 -18.95 -3.54
CA ILE A 188 -19.28 -18.27 -4.02
C ILE A 188 -18.92 -17.03 -3.17
N TYR A 189 -19.91 -16.39 -2.51
CA TYR A 189 -19.79 -15.08 -1.86
C TYR A 189 -19.70 -15.14 -0.33
N SER A 190 -19.50 -16.27 0.28
CA SER A 190 -19.18 -16.30 1.71
C SER A 190 -17.65 -16.11 1.89
N PRO A 191 -17.16 -14.86 2.07
CA PRO A 191 -15.71 -14.61 2.15
C PRO A 191 -15.14 -14.94 3.54
N LYS A 192 -15.96 -15.35 4.50
CA LYS A 192 -15.56 -15.63 5.89
C LYS A 192 -15.37 -17.09 6.21
N ASP A 193 -16.02 -17.98 5.45
CA ASP A 193 -15.94 -19.42 5.66
C ASP A 193 -15.23 -20.09 4.48
N ASP A 194 -14.77 -21.32 4.69
CA ASP A 194 -14.14 -22.23 3.70
C ASP A 194 -15.03 -22.52 2.48
N GLY A 195 -15.51 -21.45 1.83
CA GLY A 195 -16.34 -21.51 0.63
C GLY A 195 -15.59 -22.21 -0.52
N PHE A 196 -16.37 -22.88 -1.38
CA PHE A 196 -15.86 -23.60 -2.55
C PHE A 196 -14.83 -22.81 -3.37
N VAL A 197 -15.01 -21.50 -3.53
CA VAL A 197 -14.09 -20.63 -4.29
C VAL A 197 -12.75 -20.46 -3.59
N LEU A 198 -12.74 -20.31 -2.27
CA LEU A 198 -11.50 -20.18 -1.51
C LEU A 198 -10.71 -21.50 -1.54
N ARG A 199 -11.40 -22.65 -1.38
CA ARG A 199 -10.78 -23.97 -1.54
C ARG A 199 -10.22 -24.19 -2.95
N LEU A 200 -11.00 -23.82 -3.96
CA LEU A 200 -10.57 -23.95 -5.35
C LEU A 200 -9.34 -23.08 -5.65
N TYR A 201 -9.31 -21.89 -5.08
CA TYR A 201 -8.19 -20.95 -5.19
C TYR A 201 -6.92 -21.49 -4.51
N ARG A 202 -7.06 -22.00 -3.27
CA ARG A 202 -5.95 -22.66 -2.56
C ARG A 202 -5.43 -23.89 -3.29
N ASN A 203 -6.34 -24.73 -3.80
CA ASN A 203 -5.93 -25.89 -4.58
C ASN A 203 -5.21 -25.50 -5.88
N MET A 204 -5.60 -24.38 -6.50
CA MET A 204 -4.90 -23.83 -7.65
C MET A 204 -3.48 -23.38 -7.30
N GLU A 205 -3.31 -22.69 -6.16
CA GLU A 205 -1.99 -22.30 -5.64
C GLU A 205 -1.12 -23.52 -5.33
N LEU A 206 -1.68 -24.55 -4.70
CA LEU A 206 -0.95 -25.80 -4.43
C LEU A 206 -0.53 -26.53 -5.71
N VAL A 207 -1.40 -26.59 -6.72
CA VAL A 207 -1.05 -27.19 -8.03
C VAL A 207 0.06 -26.40 -8.70
N GLU A 208 0.00 -25.08 -8.65
CA GLU A 208 1.04 -24.23 -9.23
C GLU A 208 2.36 -24.36 -8.47
N GLY A 209 2.33 -24.45 -7.13
CA GLY A 209 3.52 -24.72 -6.32
C GLY A 209 4.22 -26.03 -6.74
N LYS A 210 3.46 -27.12 -6.98
CA LYS A 210 4.02 -28.38 -7.52
C LYS A 210 4.64 -28.23 -8.91
N ARG A 211 4.03 -27.41 -9.78
CA ARG A 211 4.59 -27.13 -11.12
C ARG A 211 5.88 -26.31 -11.03
N ILE A 212 5.95 -25.38 -10.09
CA ILE A 212 7.17 -24.61 -9.78
C ILE A 212 8.26 -25.55 -9.26
N SER A 213 7.96 -26.46 -8.32
CA SER A 213 8.93 -27.43 -7.83
C SER A 213 9.47 -28.31 -8.97
N ALA A 214 8.59 -28.85 -9.82
CA ALA A 214 9.03 -29.64 -10.99
C ALA A 214 9.88 -28.83 -12.00
N LEU A 215 9.64 -27.53 -12.12
CA LEU A 215 10.48 -26.64 -12.94
C LEU A 215 11.85 -26.46 -12.30
N ILE A 216 11.91 -26.25 -10.98
CA ILE A 216 13.15 -26.13 -10.21
C ILE A 216 13.99 -27.40 -10.31
N ASP A 217 13.38 -28.57 -10.16
CA ASP A 217 14.05 -29.87 -10.26
C ASP A 217 14.74 -30.09 -11.62
N SER A 218 14.30 -29.38 -12.67
CA SER A 218 14.96 -29.39 -13.99
C SER A 218 16.15 -28.44 -14.13
N MET A 219 16.41 -27.60 -13.11
CA MET A 219 17.44 -26.53 -13.15
C MET A 219 18.70 -26.96 -12.38
N HIS A 220 19.46 -27.92 -12.92
CA HIS A 220 20.67 -28.46 -12.28
C HIS A 220 21.86 -27.49 -12.24
N ASP A 221 21.76 -26.35 -12.91
CA ASP A 221 22.82 -25.33 -12.98
C ASP A 221 22.71 -24.24 -11.89
N ILE A 222 21.70 -24.32 -11.03
CA ILE A 222 21.50 -23.43 -9.90
C ILE A 222 22.17 -24.03 -8.65
N SER A 223 23.09 -23.27 -8.03
CA SER A 223 23.90 -23.75 -6.91
C SER A 223 23.18 -23.71 -5.57
N ALA A 224 22.31 -22.71 -5.36
CA ALA A 224 21.48 -22.56 -4.16
C ALA A 224 20.26 -21.67 -4.45
N TRP A 225 19.25 -21.77 -3.59
CA TRP A 225 17.99 -21.07 -3.72
C TRP A 225 17.74 -20.10 -2.56
N TYR A 226 17.27 -18.92 -2.88
CA TYR A 226 16.85 -17.89 -1.93
C TYR A 226 15.34 -17.70 -1.97
N CYS A 227 14.70 -17.66 -0.81
CA CYS A 227 13.29 -17.31 -0.65
C CYS A 227 13.19 -16.03 0.19
N PRO A 228 12.66 -14.92 -0.35
CA PRO A 228 12.68 -13.63 0.34
C PRO A 228 11.60 -13.48 1.42
N THR A 229 10.88 -14.55 1.76
CA THR A 229 9.85 -14.56 2.80
C THR A 229 9.58 -15.98 3.32
N ALA A 230 9.06 -16.10 4.53
CA ALA A 230 8.72 -17.37 5.17
C ALA A 230 7.22 -17.77 5.01
N TYR A 231 6.53 -17.29 3.97
CA TYR A 231 5.12 -17.65 3.75
C TYR A 231 4.89 -18.87 2.84
N TRP A 232 5.97 -19.49 2.32
CA TRP A 232 5.89 -20.53 1.29
C TRP A 232 6.62 -21.80 1.73
N PRO A 233 5.99 -22.69 2.53
CA PRO A 233 6.63 -23.93 3.03
C PRO A 233 7.04 -24.90 1.91
N GLU A 234 6.43 -24.80 0.71
CA GLU A 234 6.84 -25.56 -0.47
C GLU A 234 8.30 -25.32 -0.86
N PHE A 235 8.87 -24.17 -0.53
CA PHE A 235 10.28 -23.87 -0.71
C PHE A 235 11.19 -24.90 -0.04
N ASN A 236 10.79 -25.39 1.14
CA ASN A 236 11.56 -26.38 1.91
C ASN A 236 11.58 -27.78 1.28
N LYS A 237 10.80 -28.03 0.22
CA LYS A 237 10.77 -29.31 -0.52
C LYS A 237 11.76 -29.36 -1.68
N ILE A 238 12.50 -28.29 -1.93
CA ILE A 238 13.54 -28.23 -2.96
C ILE A 238 14.75 -29.01 -2.46
N ASP A 239 15.29 -29.94 -3.26
CA ASP A 239 16.44 -30.78 -2.91
C ASP A 239 17.80 -30.10 -3.19
N SER A 240 17.90 -28.80 -3.01
CA SER A 240 19.13 -28.01 -3.18
C SER A 240 19.35 -27.11 -1.96
N PRO A 241 20.56 -26.60 -1.72
CA PRO A 241 20.84 -25.67 -0.65
C PRO A 241 19.86 -24.48 -0.65
N ARG A 242 19.26 -24.18 0.50
CA ARG A 242 18.15 -23.22 0.63
C ARG A 242 18.41 -22.18 1.71
N LEU A 243 18.17 -20.92 1.39
CA LEU A 243 18.22 -19.80 2.31
C LEU A 243 16.84 -19.12 2.35
N MET A 244 16.18 -19.10 3.50
CA MET A 244 14.89 -18.46 3.69
C MET A 244 15.02 -17.16 4.47
N CYS A 245 14.44 -16.08 3.95
CA CYS A 245 14.36 -14.83 4.70
C CYS A 245 13.15 -14.83 5.65
N VAL A 246 13.39 -14.49 6.90
CA VAL A 246 12.35 -14.19 7.90
C VAL A 246 12.46 -12.72 8.25
N PRO A 247 11.73 -11.83 7.56
CA PRO A 247 11.82 -10.39 7.82
C PRO A 247 11.19 -10.01 9.15
N ASP A 248 10.02 -10.54 9.45
CA ASP A 248 9.25 -10.38 10.69
C ASP A 248 8.22 -11.51 10.85
N VAL A 249 7.60 -11.59 12.02
CA VAL A 249 6.54 -12.58 12.31
C VAL A 249 5.33 -11.89 12.97
N VAL A 250 4.86 -10.81 12.36
CA VAL A 250 3.77 -9.96 12.89
C VAL A 250 2.48 -10.74 13.19
N LEU A 251 2.21 -11.83 12.47
CA LEU A 251 1.04 -12.67 12.73
C LEU A 251 1.15 -13.41 14.07
N ARG A 252 2.35 -13.72 14.53
CA ARG A 252 2.61 -14.33 15.84
C ARG A 252 2.57 -13.28 16.95
N GLU A 253 3.08 -12.09 16.68
CA GLU A 253 3.13 -11.00 17.66
C GLU A 253 1.75 -10.39 17.91
N PHE A 254 0.90 -10.27 16.86
CA PHE A 254 -0.42 -9.63 16.92
C PHE A 254 -1.55 -10.55 16.43
N PRO A 255 -1.68 -11.80 16.93
CA PRO A 255 -2.61 -12.79 16.37
C PRO A 255 -4.07 -12.35 16.47
N VAL A 256 -4.47 -11.72 17.57
CA VAL A 256 -5.86 -11.26 17.79
C VAL A 256 -6.24 -10.19 16.78
N ALA A 257 -5.41 -9.17 16.64
CA ALA A 257 -5.69 -8.04 15.76
C ALA A 257 -5.74 -8.45 14.28
N PHE A 258 -4.84 -9.33 13.84
CA PHE A 258 -4.86 -9.84 12.47
C PHE A 258 -6.02 -10.80 12.21
N SER A 259 -6.44 -11.61 13.19
CA SER A 259 -7.58 -12.51 13.05
C SER A 259 -8.91 -11.76 12.87
N GLN A 260 -9.05 -10.60 13.50
CA GLN A 260 -10.22 -9.72 13.32
C GLN A 260 -10.38 -9.23 11.88
N ILE A 261 -9.26 -9.00 11.17
CA ILE A 261 -9.27 -8.49 9.79
C ILE A 261 -9.47 -9.62 8.78
N GLY A 262 -8.72 -10.71 8.91
CA GLY A 262 -8.64 -11.77 7.91
C GLY A 262 -9.32 -13.08 8.26
N GLY A 263 -9.80 -13.27 9.50
CA GLY A 263 -10.48 -14.48 9.96
C GLY A 263 -9.65 -15.75 9.68
N ASP A 264 -10.30 -16.78 9.13
CA ASP A 264 -9.67 -18.08 8.81
C ASP A 264 -8.51 -17.98 7.81
N ARG A 265 -8.53 -16.97 6.94
CA ARG A 265 -7.43 -16.72 6.02
C ARG A 265 -6.14 -16.37 6.78
N THR A 266 -6.23 -15.53 7.80
CA THR A 266 -5.09 -15.18 8.65
C THR A 266 -4.54 -16.40 9.37
N LEU A 267 -5.42 -17.23 9.95
CA LEU A 267 -5.03 -18.48 10.59
C LEU A 267 -4.32 -19.44 9.64
N SER A 268 -4.81 -19.53 8.39
CA SER A 268 -4.17 -20.36 7.36
C SER A 268 -2.79 -19.83 6.99
N THR A 269 -2.66 -18.52 6.82
CA THR A 269 -1.37 -17.87 6.52
C THR A 269 -0.38 -18.05 7.68
N PHE A 270 -0.87 -17.94 8.92
CA PHE A 270 -0.06 -18.22 10.11
C PHE A 270 0.45 -19.66 10.15
N LYS A 271 -0.40 -20.65 9.85
CA LYS A 271 0.02 -22.07 9.77
C LYS A 271 1.11 -22.31 8.71
N LEU A 272 0.98 -21.67 7.53
CA LEU A 272 2.00 -21.76 6.48
C LEU A 272 3.33 -21.15 6.94
N LEU A 273 3.29 -20.02 7.63
CA LEU A 273 4.47 -19.37 8.21
C LEU A 273 5.14 -20.27 9.25
N GLU A 274 4.35 -20.84 10.19
CA GLU A 274 4.85 -21.78 11.21
C GLU A 274 5.49 -23.01 10.56
N GLU A 275 4.84 -23.60 9.56
CA GLU A 275 5.36 -24.74 8.80
C GLU A 275 6.68 -24.38 8.11
N ALA A 276 6.73 -23.24 7.41
CA ALA A 276 7.91 -22.81 6.67
C ALA A 276 9.13 -22.61 7.59
N ILE A 277 8.94 -21.97 8.75
CA ILE A 277 10.05 -21.75 9.68
C ILE A 277 10.48 -23.06 10.34
N ARG A 278 9.53 -23.92 10.78
CA ARG A 278 9.85 -25.18 11.46
C ARG A 278 10.53 -26.23 10.58
N THR A 279 10.29 -26.17 9.28
CA THR A 279 10.85 -27.13 8.30
C THR A 279 12.00 -26.54 7.48
N GLY A 280 12.36 -25.25 7.69
CA GLY A 280 13.47 -24.59 7.02
C GLY A 280 14.82 -25.00 7.55
N ASP A 281 15.87 -24.83 6.75
CA ASP A 281 17.23 -25.22 7.07
C ASP A 281 18.11 -24.02 7.45
N HIS A 282 18.27 -23.07 6.54
CA HIS A 282 19.07 -21.87 6.73
C HIS A 282 18.23 -20.63 6.58
N PHE A 283 18.47 -19.66 7.46
CA PHE A 283 17.69 -18.44 7.55
C PHE A 283 18.56 -17.19 7.46
N VAL A 284 17.96 -16.14 6.87
CA VAL A 284 18.49 -14.78 6.93
C VAL A 284 17.42 -13.84 7.51
N THR A 285 17.84 -12.92 8.37
CA THR A 285 17.00 -11.88 8.97
C THR A 285 17.58 -10.51 8.70
N TYR A 286 16.80 -9.46 8.97
CA TYR A 286 17.24 -8.08 8.76
C TYR A 286 17.73 -7.38 10.03
N SER A 287 17.65 -8.07 11.19
CA SER A 287 18.07 -7.53 12.49
C SER A 287 18.51 -8.65 13.42
N GLU A 288 19.38 -8.34 14.38
CA GLU A 288 19.74 -9.24 15.47
C GLU A 288 18.50 -9.54 16.34
N VAL A 289 17.62 -8.56 16.52
CA VAL A 289 16.36 -8.76 17.27
C VAL A 289 15.51 -9.89 16.69
N VAL A 290 15.30 -9.93 15.38
CA VAL A 290 14.53 -11.01 14.73
C VAL A 290 15.27 -12.34 14.84
N LYS A 291 16.60 -12.35 14.69
CA LYS A 291 17.43 -13.56 14.88
C LYS A 291 17.22 -14.15 16.27
N TRP A 292 17.46 -13.35 17.31
CA TRP A 292 17.44 -13.85 18.68
C TRP A 292 16.02 -14.08 19.19
N ASN A 293 15.17 -13.06 19.20
CA ASN A 293 13.86 -13.14 19.83
C ASN A 293 12.88 -14.02 19.05
N THR A 294 12.97 -13.98 17.70
CA THR A 294 12.02 -14.72 16.87
C THR A 294 12.53 -16.13 16.55
N LEU A 295 13.68 -16.25 15.90
CA LEU A 295 14.13 -17.55 15.39
C LEU A 295 14.74 -18.41 16.49
N ILE A 296 15.70 -17.90 17.25
CA ILE A 296 16.40 -18.69 18.26
C ILE A 296 15.50 -18.94 19.47
N ASP A 297 15.01 -17.91 20.14
CA ASP A 297 14.18 -18.06 21.34
C ASP A 297 12.76 -18.51 21.01
N GLY A 298 12.16 -17.96 19.96
CA GLY A 298 10.78 -18.20 19.61
C GLY A 298 10.51 -19.52 18.89
N TYR A 299 11.39 -19.90 17.95
CA TYR A 299 11.24 -21.12 17.14
C TYR A 299 12.29 -22.19 17.45
N GLN A 300 13.23 -21.93 18.35
CA GLN A 300 14.32 -22.85 18.74
C GLN A 300 15.20 -23.28 17.55
N VAL A 301 15.40 -22.35 16.60
CA VAL A 301 16.32 -22.56 15.48
C VAL A 301 17.75 -22.48 15.98
N SER A 302 18.63 -23.37 15.53
CA SER A 302 20.05 -23.35 15.89
C SER A 302 20.74 -22.07 15.40
N MET A 303 21.59 -21.48 16.23
CA MET A 303 22.24 -20.19 15.99
C MET A 303 23.11 -20.18 14.71
N ASP A 304 23.78 -21.29 14.41
CA ASP A 304 24.61 -21.47 13.22
C ASP A 304 23.84 -21.46 11.90
N LYS A 305 22.52 -21.71 11.95
CA LYS A 305 21.61 -21.68 10.81
C LYS A 305 21.03 -20.31 10.51
N VAL A 306 21.27 -19.30 11.35
CA VAL A 306 20.69 -17.96 11.21
C VAL A 306 21.76 -16.91 10.97
N SER A 307 21.70 -16.28 9.82
CA SER A 307 22.55 -15.13 9.45
C SER A 307 21.73 -13.84 9.54
N VAL A 308 22.40 -12.71 9.84
CA VAL A 308 21.79 -11.38 9.83
C VAL A 308 22.40 -10.60 8.68
N VAL A 309 21.54 -10.01 7.84
CA VAL A 309 21.93 -9.11 6.75
C VAL A 309 21.05 -7.87 6.82
N HIS A 310 21.58 -6.79 7.35
CA HIS A 310 20.84 -5.53 7.46
C HIS A 310 20.51 -4.95 6.10
N HIS A 311 19.43 -4.20 6.00
CA HIS A 311 19.08 -3.45 4.79
C HIS A 311 20.10 -2.34 4.49
N ALA A 312 20.25 -2.02 3.22
CA ALA A 312 20.77 -0.72 2.82
C ALA A 312 19.71 0.38 2.99
N ALA A 313 20.15 1.63 3.09
CA ALA A 313 19.25 2.76 3.12
C ALA A 313 18.43 2.82 1.81
N ASN A 314 17.11 3.03 1.95
CA ASN A 314 16.25 3.26 0.81
C ASN A 314 16.23 4.76 0.50
N LYS A 315 16.72 5.14 -0.69
CA LYS A 315 16.86 6.53 -1.12
C LYS A 315 15.77 6.88 -2.13
N VAL A 316 15.01 7.93 -1.86
CA VAL A 316 13.93 8.38 -2.75
C VAL A 316 14.20 9.74 -3.40
N ASP A 317 15.27 10.40 -3.03
CA ASP A 317 15.71 11.69 -3.56
C ASP A 317 15.88 11.68 -5.09
N SER A 318 16.47 10.62 -5.65
CA SER A 318 16.69 10.47 -7.08
C SER A 318 15.41 10.51 -7.94
N PHE A 319 14.24 10.27 -7.34
CA PHE A 319 12.96 10.31 -8.05
C PHE A 319 12.39 11.71 -8.24
N ILE A 320 12.89 12.71 -7.51
CA ILE A 320 12.37 14.08 -7.52
C ILE A 320 13.42 15.15 -7.70
N ASN A 321 14.70 14.85 -7.48
CA ASN A 321 15.76 15.84 -7.58
C ASN A 321 15.87 16.43 -9.00
N ILE A 322 15.77 17.75 -9.09
CA ILE A 322 16.01 18.53 -10.30
C ILE A 322 17.41 19.11 -10.20
N THR A 323 18.21 18.92 -11.23
CA THR A 323 19.59 19.42 -11.32
C THR A 323 19.80 20.26 -12.59
N GLY A 324 20.81 21.13 -12.57
CA GLY A 324 21.17 21.95 -13.73
C GLY A 324 20.41 23.28 -13.83
N LEU A 325 19.68 23.68 -12.79
CA LEU A 325 19.04 25.00 -12.67
C LEU A 325 19.77 25.88 -11.67
N PRO A 326 19.61 27.24 -11.74
CA PRO A 326 20.23 28.16 -10.78
C PRO A 326 19.84 27.88 -9.32
N ASP A 327 18.58 27.47 -9.06
CA ASP A 327 18.10 27.00 -7.79
C ASP A 327 17.45 25.61 -7.95
N ASN A 328 18.25 24.59 -7.70
CA ASN A 328 17.81 23.19 -7.79
C ASN A 328 16.81 22.83 -6.69
N GLU A 329 16.95 23.44 -5.49
CA GLU A 329 16.09 23.14 -4.34
C GLU A 329 14.67 23.70 -4.55
N GLU A 330 14.57 24.95 -5.04
CA GLU A 330 13.28 25.55 -5.39
C GLU A 330 12.59 24.78 -6.50
N ALA A 331 13.33 24.39 -7.55
CA ALA A 331 12.82 23.60 -8.68
C ALA A 331 12.33 22.22 -8.21
N THR A 332 13.10 21.53 -7.36
CA THR A 332 12.73 20.24 -6.77
C THR A 332 11.45 20.37 -5.91
N THR A 333 11.36 21.43 -5.10
CA THR A 333 10.19 21.70 -4.27
C THR A 333 8.95 21.98 -5.12
N HIS A 334 9.09 22.77 -6.20
CA HIS A 334 7.99 23.04 -7.13
C HIS A 334 7.51 21.77 -7.84
N TYR A 335 8.44 20.91 -8.29
CA TYR A 335 8.11 19.63 -8.88
C TYR A 335 7.40 18.71 -7.88
N ALA A 336 7.91 18.62 -6.66
CA ALA A 336 7.27 17.85 -5.59
C ALA A 336 5.84 18.32 -5.30
N LYS A 337 5.58 19.65 -5.27
CA LYS A 337 4.21 20.20 -5.13
C LYS A 337 3.30 19.73 -6.25
N SER A 338 3.77 19.67 -7.49
CA SER A 338 2.98 19.18 -8.63
C SER A 338 2.62 17.70 -8.50
N LEU A 339 3.56 16.88 -8.04
CA LEU A 339 3.37 15.45 -7.79
C LEU A 339 2.40 15.18 -6.63
N LEU A 340 2.53 15.93 -5.52
CA LEU A 340 1.57 15.85 -4.41
C LEU A 340 0.16 16.19 -4.87
N MET A 341 -0.02 17.23 -5.68
CA MET A 341 -1.32 17.57 -6.27
C MET A 341 -1.87 16.46 -7.18
N SER A 342 -1.00 15.76 -7.93
CA SER A 342 -1.38 14.57 -8.70
C SER A 342 -1.91 13.47 -7.79
N ALA A 343 -1.19 13.16 -6.71
CA ALA A 343 -1.57 12.15 -5.73
C ALA A 343 -2.92 12.47 -5.06
N ILE A 344 -3.14 13.74 -4.66
CA ILE A 344 -4.40 14.19 -4.03
C ILE A 344 -5.57 14.05 -5.01
N ARG A 345 -5.40 14.40 -6.29
CA ARG A 345 -6.45 14.22 -7.31
C ARG A 345 -6.85 12.76 -7.51
N LYS A 346 -5.92 11.82 -7.38
CA LYS A 346 -6.19 10.37 -7.47
C LYS A 346 -7.01 9.85 -6.29
N SER A 347 -6.93 10.48 -5.11
CA SER A 347 -7.58 10.03 -3.88
C SER A 347 -9.11 10.21 -3.86
N ASN A 348 -9.71 10.88 -4.85
CA ASN A 348 -11.11 11.28 -4.91
C ASN A 348 -11.56 12.26 -3.80
N GLU A 349 -10.64 12.80 -3.04
CA GLU A 349 -10.89 13.78 -1.98
C GLU A 349 -10.83 15.21 -2.54
N GLN A 350 -11.82 15.57 -3.35
CA GLN A 350 -11.85 16.85 -4.09
C GLN A 350 -11.73 18.08 -3.18
N ASN A 351 -12.21 18.00 -1.94
CA ASN A 351 -12.14 19.09 -0.97
C ASN A 351 -10.68 19.45 -0.63
N TYR A 352 -9.77 18.47 -0.60
CA TYR A 352 -8.34 18.72 -0.37
C TYR A 352 -7.64 19.37 -1.55
N VAL A 353 -8.09 19.12 -2.78
CA VAL A 353 -7.51 19.73 -3.99
C VAL A 353 -7.53 21.26 -3.90
N SER A 354 -8.63 21.85 -3.46
CA SER A 354 -8.75 23.30 -3.33
C SER A 354 -7.88 23.89 -2.21
N ILE A 355 -7.77 23.17 -1.08
CA ILE A 355 -6.97 23.59 0.07
C ILE A 355 -5.48 23.62 -0.31
N PHE A 356 -4.96 22.51 -0.83
CA PHE A 356 -3.53 22.41 -1.20
C PHE A 356 -3.14 23.24 -2.43
N LYS A 357 -4.10 23.55 -3.33
CA LYS A 357 -3.82 24.38 -4.50
C LYS A 357 -3.55 25.84 -4.14
N ASN A 358 -4.22 26.36 -3.12
CA ASN A 358 -4.28 27.80 -2.84
C ASN A 358 -3.45 28.21 -1.62
N LYS A 359 -2.87 27.25 -0.88
CA LYS A 359 -2.09 27.50 0.34
C LYS A 359 -0.93 26.53 0.45
N ASP A 360 0.18 26.98 1.01
CA ASP A 360 1.24 26.10 1.49
C ASP A 360 0.74 25.42 2.78
N VAL A 361 0.26 24.19 2.63
CA VAL A 361 -0.28 23.40 3.74
C VAL A 361 0.83 22.57 4.33
N GLU A 362 1.15 22.84 5.59
CA GLU A 362 2.06 22.00 6.37
C GLU A 362 1.36 20.70 6.77
N PHE A 363 2.11 19.59 6.77
CA PHE A 363 1.57 18.30 7.17
C PHE A 363 2.61 17.38 7.79
N VAL A 364 2.11 16.47 8.62
CA VAL A 364 2.82 15.31 9.12
C VAL A 364 2.52 14.13 8.22
N PHE A 365 3.52 13.30 7.92
CA PHE A 365 3.40 12.23 6.95
C PHE A 365 3.69 10.85 7.55
N TYR A 366 2.85 9.86 7.25
CA TYR A 366 3.08 8.46 7.56
C TYR A 366 2.87 7.58 6.32
N ALA A 367 3.95 7.05 5.78
CA ALA A 367 3.93 6.12 4.65
C ALA A 367 3.83 4.67 5.13
N SER A 368 2.64 4.08 5.09
CA SER A 368 2.42 2.69 5.47
C SER A 368 1.15 2.11 4.85
N GLN A 369 1.08 0.79 4.76
CA GLN A 369 -0.20 0.11 4.59
C GLN A 369 -0.97 0.12 5.91
N ILE A 370 -2.30 0.19 5.82
CA ILE A 370 -3.16 0.11 7.01
C ILE A 370 -3.22 -1.34 7.49
N ARG A 371 -2.48 -1.62 8.58
CA ARG A 371 -2.38 -2.95 9.23
C ARG A 371 -2.36 -2.78 10.75
N PRO A 372 -2.73 -3.81 11.54
CA PRO A 372 -2.78 -3.71 13.00
C PRO A 372 -1.46 -3.29 13.65
N ASN A 373 -0.34 -3.88 13.22
CA ASN A 373 0.98 -3.57 13.76
C ASN A 373 1.48 -2.16 13.42
N LYS A 374 0.80 -1.45 12.50
CA LYS A 374 1.18 -0.09 12.10
C LYS A 374 0.60 1.02 12.98
N ASN A 375 -0.12 0.66 14.03
CA ASN A 375 -0.53 1.51 15.17
C ASN A 375 -1.23 2.84 14.80
N ILE A 376 -2.02 2.80 13.72
CA ILE A 376 -2.61 4.01 13.11
C ILE A 376 -3.61 4.69 14.04
N ILE A 377 -4.38 3.92 14.83
CA ILE A 377 -5.37 4.47 15.77
C ILE A 377 -4.67 5.28 16.89
N SER A 378 -3.53 4.81 17.41
CA SER A 378 -2.76 5.57 18.41
C SER A 378 -2.20 6.86 17.81
N LEU A 379 -1.74 6.83 16.56
CA LEU A 379 -1.33 8.04 15.84
C LEU A 379 -2.49 9.03 15.71
N PHE A 380 -3.70 8.57 15.40
CA PHE A 380 -4.86 9.44 15.26
C PHE A 380 -5.28 10.06 16.61
N LYS A 381 -5.19 9.29 17.72
CA LYS A 381 -5.41 9.83 19.07
C LYS A 381 -4.40 10.92 19.43
N ALA A 382 -3.11 10.67 19.14
CA ALA A 382 -2.05 11.63 19.34
C ALA A 382 -2.29 12.91 18.50
N TYR A 383 -2.62 12.74 17.23
CA TYR A 383 -2.89 13.81 16.30
C TYR A 383 -4.14 14.63 16.70
N GLU A 384 -5.23 13.99 17.10
CA GLU A 384 -6.43 14.68 17.60
C GLU A 384 -6.11 15.54 18.83
N TYR A 385 -5.29 15.02 19.76
CA TYR A 385 -4.84 15.78 20.92
C TYR A 385 -4.01 17.01 20.51
N LEU A 386 -3.11 16.86 19.55
CA LEU A 386 -2.32 17.97 19.00
C LEU A 386 -3.21 19.04 18.38
N LEU A 387 -4.20 18.66 17.58
CA LEU A 387 -5.15 19.62 16.99
C LEU A 387 -5.97 20.35 18.04
N ARG A 388 -6.61 19.61 18.97
CA ARG A 388 -7.63 20.17 19.87
C ARG A 388 -7.07 20.81 21.12
N LYS A 389 -5.89 20.39 21.59
CA LYS A 389 -5.30 20.85 22.86
C LYS A 389 -4.04 21.67 22.66
N LYS A 390 -3.33 21.46 21.56
CA LYS A 390 -2.07 22.14 21.26
C LYS A 390 -2.20 23.09 20.07
N PHE A 391 -3.35 23.07 19.37
CA PHE A 391 -3.65 23.92 18.21
C PHE A 391 -2.61 23.81 17.09
N VAL A 392 -2.03 22.63 16.92
CA VAL A 392 -1.14 22.32 15.80
C VAL A 392 -1.94 22.37 14.50
N GLN A 393 -1.49 23.18 13.54
CA GLN A 393 -2.24 23.42 12.29
C GLN A 393 -1.89 22.47 11.15
N HIS A 394 -0.90 21.59 11.34
CA HIS A 394 -0.47 20.63 10.35
C HIS A 394 -1.59 19.62 10.04
N LYS A 395 -1.78 19.30 8.77
CA LYS A 395 -2.62 18.16 8.35
C LYS A 395 -1.87 16.84 8.59
N LEU A 396 -2.61 15.74 8.64
CA LEU A 396 -2.00 14.41 8.67
C LEU A 396 -2.27 13.72 7.32
N ILE A 397 -1.22 13.33 6.64
CA ILE A 397 -1.31 12.52 5.42
C ILE A 397 -0.83 11.10 5.74
N VAL A 398 -1.67 10.11 5.46
CA VAL A 398 -1.38 8.68 5.66
C VAL A 398 -1.56 7.94 4.34
N THR A 399 -0.67 7.01 4.04
CA THR A 399 -0.87 6.15 2.86
C THR A 399 -1.67 4.90 3.22
N GLY A 400 -2.21 4.23 2.19
CA GLY A 400 -2.96 2.99 2.36
C GLY A 400 -4.47 3.15 2.23
N SER A 401 -5.17 2.01 2.20
CA SER A 401 -6.63 1.96 2.02
C SER A 401 -7.34 1.66 3.33
N VAL A 402 -8.22 2.55 3.76
CA VAL A 402 -9.06 2.38 4.95
C VAL A 402 -10.03 1.19 4.86
N SER A 403 -10.22 0.61 3.67
CA SER A 403 -11.11 -0.54 3.47
C SER A 403 -10.60 -1.82 4.15
N VAL A 404 -9.32 -1.88 4.51
CA VAL A 404 -8.69 -3.03 5.18
C VAL A 404 -9.08 -3.08 6.66
N MET A 405 -9.16 -1.91 7.32
CA MET A 405 -9.51 -1.76 8.74
C MET A 405 -10.65 -0.75 8.87
N PRO A 406 -11.92 -1.20 8.84
CA PRO A 406 -13.09 -0.32 8.92
C PRO A 406 -13.11 0.58 10.16
N GLU A 407 -12.56 0.12 11.29
CA GLU A 407 -12.42 0.87 12.53
C GLU A 407 -11.59 2.15 12.38
N VAL A 408 -10.62 2.17 11.47
CA VAL A 408 -9.83 3.37 11.14
C VAL A 408 -10.73 4.45 10.52
N LYS A 409 -11.61 4.05 9.61
CA LYS A 409 -12.59 4.97 9.00
C LYS A 409 -13.63 5.44 10.02
N GLU A 410 -14.10 4.54 10.85
CA GLU A 410 -15.07 4.84 11.90
C GLU A 410 -14.49 5.84 12.92
N PHE A 411 -13.22 5.65 13.33
CA PHE A 411 -12.54 6.59 14.20
C PHE A 411 -12.49 8.00 13.60
N VAL A 412 -12.08 8.14 12.34
CA VAL A 412 -12.00 9.43 11.65
C VAL A 412 -13.36 10.13 11.59
N ILE A 413 -14.43 9.38 11.32
CA ILE A 413 -15.80 9.95 11.23
C ILE A 413 -16.32 10.32 12.62
N SER A 414 -16.22 9.44 13.61
CA SER A 414 -16.75 9.66 14.97
C SER A 414 -16.05 10.81 15.71
N HIS A 415 -14.77 11.06 15.37
CA HIS A 415 -13.98 12.15 15.94
C HIS A 415 -13.97 13.42 15.06
N ASN A 416 -14.75 13.47 13.96
CA ASN A 416 -14.83 14.61 13.02
C ASN A 416 -13.45 15.05 12.47
N LEU A 417 -12.62 14.05 12.08
CA LEU A 417 -11.26 14.30 11.56
C LEU A 417 -11.20 14.19 10.02
N GLN A 418 -12.35 14.12 9.30
CA GLN A 418 -12.42 13.92 7.85
C GLN A 418 -11.73 15.04 7.05
N HIS A 419 -11.65 16.24 7.62
CA HIS A 419 -11.00 17.39 6.98
C HIS A 419 -9.56 17.62 7.48
N GLU A 420 -9.07 16.76 8.39
CA GLU A 420 -7.76 16.88 8.99
C GLU A 420 -6.81 15.75 8.57
N ILE A 421 -7.36 14.56 8.26
CA ILE A 421 -6.60 13.38 7.87
C ILE A 421 -6.89 13.03 6.41
N LEU A 422 -5.86 13.03 5.59
CA LEU A 422 -5.93 12.66 4.17
C LEU A 422 -5.32 11.27 3.94
N PHE A 423 -6.08 10.40 3.26
CA PHE A 423 -5.61 9.08 2.86
C PHE A 423 -5.20 9.06 1.40
N LEU A 424 -3.92 8.82 1.13
CA LEU A 424 -3.40 8.63 -0.22
C LEU A 424 -3.19 7.14 -0.50
N HIS A 425 -3.46 6.71 -1.74
CA HIS A 425 -3.25 5.32 -2.15
C HIS A 425 -2.78 5.22 -3.60
N GLY A 426 -2.04 4.16 -3.90
CA GLY A 426 -1.52 3.93 -5.25
C GLY A 426 -0.51 5.00 -5.69
N LEU A 427 0.31 5.49 -4.75
CA LEU A 427 1.38 6.44 -5.05
C LEU A 427 2.45 5.79 -5.92
N THR A 428 2.96 6.54 -6.90
CA THR A 428 4.22 6.24 -7.58
C THR A 428 5.39 6.56 -6.65
N MET A 429 6.60 6.10 -6.98
CA MET A 429 7.79 6.44 -6.19
C MET A 429 8.07 7.95 -6.19
N GLN A 430 7.83 8.64 -7.31
CA GLN A 430 7.92 10.10 -7.39
C GLN A 430 6.91 10.79 -6.47
N GLU A 431 5.66 10.33 -6.44
CA GLU A 431 4.62 10.89 -5.57
C GLU A 431 4.92 10.60 -4.09
N LEU A 432 5.46 9.43 -3.76
CA LEU A 432 5.90 9.09 -2.40
C LEU A 432 7.06 9.98 -1.95
N ALA A 433 8.09 10.12 -2.79
CA ALA A 433 9.22 11.01 -2.53
C ALA A 433 8.79 12.47 -2.34
N ALA A 434 7.83 12.94 -3.14
CA ALA A 434 7.24 14.27 -3.01
C ALA A 434 6.49 14.46 -1.70
N CYS A 435 5.75 13.43 -1.22
CA CYS A 435 5.09 13.48 0.08
C CYS A 435 6.11 13.61 1.21
N TYR A 436 7.19 12.84 1.19
CA TYR A 436 8.26 12.99 2.18
C TYR A 436 8.91 14.37 2.09
N LYS A 437 9.32 14.83 0.91
CA LYS A 437 10.01 16.12 0.70
C LYS A 437 9.24 17.32 1.23
N LEU A 438 7.92 17.30 1.10
CA LEU A 438 7.04 18.40 1.49
C LEU A 438 6.51 18.27 2.92
N ALA A 439 6.70 17.12 3.56
CA ALA A 439 6.27 16.92 4.95
C ALA A 439 7.12 17.74 5.91
N SER A 440 6.48 18.33 6.92
CA SER A 440 7.20 18.98 8.03
C SER A 440 7.88 17.95 8.94
N LEU A 441 7.31 16.74 9.01
CA LEU A 441 7.77 15.65 9.85
C LEU A 441 7.22 14.33 9.32
N ALA A 442 8.04 13.29 9.26
CA ALA A 442 7.59 11.92 9.08
C ALA A 442 7.42 11.23 10.44
N VAL A 443 6.40 10.35 10.55
CA VAL A 443 6.13 9.60 11.79
C VAL A 443 6.04 8.12 11.47
N ASN A 444 6.71 7.26 12.26
CA ASN A 444 6.56 5.81 12.19
C ASN A 444 6.13 5.24 13.55
N PRO A 445 4.84 5.05 13.80
CA PRO A 445 4.31 4.56 15.06
C PRO A 445 4.24 3.02 15.14
N SER A 446 4.90 2.29 14.24
CA SER A 446 4.85 0.83 14.15
C SER A 446 5.21 0.13 15.46
N LEU A 447 4.42 -0.88 15.82
CA LEU A 447 4.65 -1.75 17.00
C LEU A 447 5.70 -2.84 16.71
N SER A 448 5.95 -3.15 15.44
CA SER A 448 6.90 -4.17 15.01
C SER A 448 7.42 -3.86 13.61
N GLU A 449 8.72 -4.04 13.44
CA GLU A 449 9.45 -3.94 12.16
C GLU A 449 10.49 -5.07 12.10
N GLY A 450 10.82 -5.52 10.89
CA GLY A 450 11.80 -6.59 10.70
C GLY A 450 13.25 -6.12 10.66
N GLY A 451 13.47 -4.85 10.33
CA GLY A 451 14.77 -4.19 10.22
C GLY A 451 14.59 -2.68 10.23
N CYS A 452 15.59 -1.94 9.76
CA CYS A 452 15.53 -0.48 9.66
C CYS A 452 14.26 -0.04 8.91
N PRO A 453 13.35 0.75 9.54
CA PRO A 453 12.15 1.19 8.85
C PRO A 453 12.50 2.03 7.61
N PHE A 454 11.98 1.66 6.45
CA PHE A 454 12.18 2.45 5.23
C PHE A 454 11.70 3.90 5.39
N THR A 455 10.64 4.13 6.17
CA THR A 455 10.18 5.48 6.52
C THR A 455 11.31 6.36 7.04
N PHE A 456 12.23 5.81 7.85
CA PHE A 456 13.35 6.55 8.40
C PHE A 456 14.34 6.97 7.31
N THR A 457 14.79 6.03 6.49
CA THR A 457 15.80 6.31 5.45
C THR A 457 15.21 7.08 4.26
N GLU A 458 13.96 6.80 3.88
CA GLU A 458 13.27 7.52 2.80
C GLU A 458 13.06 9.00 3.14
N ALA A 459 12.58 9.31 4.35
CA ALA A 459 12.37 10.69 4.79
C ALA A 459 13.69 11.46 4.87
N LEU A 460 14.73 10.86 5.46
CA LEU A 460 16.04 11.51 5.58
C LEU A 460 16.73 11.71 4.23
N SER A 461 16.48 10.84 3.24
CA SER A 461 17.03 11.00 1.89
C SER A 461 16.58 12.29 1.18
N VAL A 462 15.46 12.88 1.63
CA VAL A 462 14.92 14.15 1.12
C VAL A 462 14.92 15.27 2.16
N ASN A 463 15.74 15.12 3.21
CA ASN A 463 15.91 16.08 4.30
C ASN A 463 14.63 16.34 5.13
N THR A 464 13.85 15.30 5.39
CA THR A 464 12.68 15.38 6.28
C THR A 464 12.95 14.65 7.58
N PRO A 465 12.83 15.31 8.76
CA PRO A 465 13.06 14.68 10.05
C PRO A 465 11.99 13.63 10.36
N VAL A 466 12.33 12.66 11.22
CA VAL A 466 11.48 11.53 11.56
C VAL A 466 11.36 11.36 13.06
N VAL A 467 10.16 11.06 13.55
CA VAL A 467 9.97 10.48 14.89
C VAL A 467 9.38 9.07 14.74
N MET A 468 9.81 8.14 15.58
CA MET A 468 9.39 6.75 15.46
C MET A 468 9.22 6.06 16.81
N ALA A 469 8.49 4.96 16.78
CA ALA A 469 8.26 4.12 17.94
C ALA A 469 9.59 3.55 18.50
N ARG A 470 9.74 3.56 19.81
CA ARG A 470 10.78 2.86 20.54
C ARG A 470 10.43 1.36 20.57
N ILE A 471 11.01 0.62 19.67
CA ILE A 471 10.91 -0.86 19.61
C ILE A 471 12.30 -1.45 19.50
N PRO A 472 12.52 -2.72 19.88
CA PRO A 472 13.87 -3.30 19.92
C PRO A 472 14.66 -3.14 18.61
N VAL A 473 13.99 -3.28 17.46
CA VAL A 473 14.63 -3.13 16.15
C VAL A 473 15.08 -1.69 15.87
N THR A 474 14.31 -0.67 16.30
CA THR A 474 14.72 0.73 16.12
C THR A 474 15.82 1.15 17.08
N GLU A 475 15.86 0.56 18.28
CA GLU A 475 16.96 0.75 19.24
C GLU A 475 18.26 0.10 18.78
N GLU A 476 18.20 -1.03 18.06
CA GLU A 476 19.37 -1.66 17.42
C GLU A 476 20.04 -0.71 16.40
N ILE A 477 19.24 0.11 15.70
CA ILE A 477 19.72 1.02 14.64
C ILE A 477 20.22 2.34 15.22
N LEU A 478 19.46 2.94 16.14
CA LEU A 478 19.82 4.20 16.79
C LEU A 478 20.37 3.92 18.19
N THR A 479 21.68 3.83 18.29
CA THR A 479 22.37 3.51 19.55
C THR A 479 22.79 4.73 20.37
N ASP A 480 22.77 5.94 19.77
CA ASP A 480 23.07 7.19 20.48
C ASP A 480 21.91 7.59 21.40
N PRO A 481 22.12 7.68 22.74
CA PRO A 481 21.06 8.00 23.69
C PRO A 481 20.42 9.39 23.47
N GLU A 482 21.20 10.39 23.06
CA GLU A 482 20.68 11.75 22.78
C GLU A 482 19.75 11.70 21.56
N LEU A 483 20.14 10.98 20.51
CA LEU A 483 19.35 10.82 19.32
C LEU A 483 18.08 9.98 19.56
N GLN A 484 18.18 8.95 20.42
CA GLN A 484 17.02 8.18 20.86
C GLN A 484 16.01 9.05 21.58
N GLU A 485 16.46 9.91 22.54
CA GLU A 485 15.61 10.82 23.26
C GLU A 485 14.88 11.81 22.33
N MET A 486 15.54 12.27 21.29
CA MET A 486 14.94 13.19 20.31
C MET A 486 13.98 12.50 19.34
N THR A 487 14.21 11.23 19.01
CA THR A 487 13.54 10.51 17.92
C THR A 487 12.41 9.61 18.41
N PHE A 488 12.59 8.94 19.55
CA PHE A 488 11.69 7.90 19.99
C PHE A 488 10.55 8.38 20.89
N PHE A 489 9.43 7.66 20.78
CA PHE A 489 8.29 7.71 21.69
C PHE A 489 7.85 6.28 22.05
N ASP A 490 7.18 6.13 23.20
CA ASP A 490 6.53 4.87 23.58
C ASP A 490 5.35 4.59 22.63
N PRO A 491 5.37 3.50 21.84
CA PRO A 491 4.30 3.19 20.91
C PRO A 491 2.96 2.84 21.59
N TYR A 492 2.97 2.51 22.86
CA TYR A 492 1.77 2.19 23.65
C TYR A 492 1.19 3.39 24.37
N ASP A 493 1.95 4.50 24.48
CA ASP A 493 1.45 5.77 25.00
C ASP A 493 1.30 6.82 23.88
N TRP A 494 0.07 6.98 23.39
CA TRP A 494 -0.24 7.99 22.39
C TRP A 494 0.03 9.43 22.87
N ARG A 495 0.05 9.69 24.19
CA ARG A 495 0.38 11.02 24.75
C ARG A 495 1.87 11.30 24.64
N ASP A 496 2.70 10.30 24.88
CA ASP A 496 4.13 10.41 24.66
C ASP A 496 4.45 10.62 23.17
N MET A 497 3.77 9.87 22.29
CA MET A 497 3.82 10.09 20.83
C MET A 497 3.44 11.55 20.47
N ALA A 498 2.36 12.09 21.04
CA ALA A 498 1.95 13.47 20.79
C ALA A 498 3.00 14.47 21.26
N LYS A 499 3.58 14.29 22.46
CA LYS A 499 4.65 15.16 22.98
C LYS A 499 5.87 15.14 22.05
N ARG A 500 6.27 13.96 21.56
CA ARG A 500 7.41 13.82 20.65
C ARG A 500 7.16 14.49 19.31
N ILE A 501 5.97 14.32 18.74
CA ILE A 501 5.57 15.01 17.49
C ILE A 501 5.58 16.53 17.70
N GLU A 502 4.98 17.03 18.79
CA GLU A 502 4.96 18.45 19.11
C GLU A 502 6.38 19.02 19.22
N TRP A 503 7.23 18.35 20.00
CA TRP A 503 8.63 18.75 20.16
C TRP A 503 9.37 18.78 18.82
N ALA A 504 9.22 17.73 18.02
CA ALA A 504 9.90 17.62 16.72
C ALA A 504 9.45 18.71 15.73
N LEU A 505 8.16 19.07 15.72
CA LEU A 505 7.65 20.15 14.87
C LEU A 505 8.25 21.52 15.23
N HIS A 506 8.56 21.76 16.52
CA HIS A 506 9.20 23.00 16.97
C HIS A 506 10.74 22.99 16.82
N HIS A 507 11.37 21.82 16.69
CA HIS A 507 12.82 21.65 16.67
C HIS A 507 13.31 20.89 15.43
N LYS A 508 12.61 21.06 14.29
CA LYS A 508 12.86 20.32 13.03
C LYS A 508 14.33 20.32 12.62
N ASP A 509 14.96 21.49 12.64
CA ASP A 509 16.33 21.66 12.15
C ASP A 509 17.37 21.00 13.07
N ILE A 510 17.12 21.00 14.38
CA ILE A 510 18.00 20.33 15.35
C ILE A 510 17.90 18.82 15.17
N LEU A 511 16.67 18.31 15.12
CA LEU A 511 16.39 16.89 14.92
C LEU A 511 16.99 16.40 13.59
N LEU A 512 16.69 17.08 12.49
CA LEU A 512 17.19 16.73 11.17
C LEU A 512 18.73 16.68 11.12
N ARG A 513 19.40 17.71 11.67
CA ARG A 513 20.87 17.78 11.68
C ARG A 513 21.48 16.59 12.43
N LYS A 514 20.91 16.17 13.54
CA LYS A 514 21.38 15.00 14.31
C LYS A 514 21.09 13.70 13.56
N GLN A 515 19.92 13.58 12.95
CA GLN A 515 19.55 12.38 12.21
C GLN A 515 20.35 12.19 10.91
N LEU A 516 20.72 13.28 10.24
CA LEU A 516 21.57 13.20 9.04
C LEU A 516 22.95 12.60 9.33
N GLN A 517 23.51 12.80 10.53
CA GLN A 517 24.79 12.18 10.90
C GLN A 517 24.73 10.65 10.90
N ILE A 518 23.65 10.07 11.42
CA ILE A 518 23.47 8.60 11.38
C ILE A 518 23.02 8.13 10.00
N TYR A 519 22.21 8.94 9.30
CA TYR A 519 21.79 8.63 7.95
C TYR A 519 22.99 8.53 6.99
N ASP A 520 23.98 9.42 7.11
CA ASP A 520 25.20 9.35 6.31
C ASP A 520 25.91 8.01 6.51
N GLN A 521 26.00 7.51 7.75
CA GLN A 521 26.59 6.19 8.04
C GLN A 521 25.74 5.06 7.43
N LEU A 522 24.42 5.07 7.62
CA LEU A 522 23.53 4.06 7.07
C LEU A 522 23.53 4.07 5.53
N SER A 523 23.71 5.23 4.92
CA SER A 523 23.70 5.40 3.48
C SER A 523 25.01 4.96 2.78
N MET A 524 26.09 4.72 3.56
CA MET A 524 27.32 4.12 3.04
C MET A 524 27.11 2.66 2.62
N ARG A 525 26.22 1.95 3.32
CA ARG A 525 25.85 0.59 2.96
C ARG A 525 24.97 0.60 1.71
N THR A 526 25.41 -0.11 0.70
CA THR A 526 24.76 -0.19 -0.60
C THR A 526 23.95 -1.49 -0.74
N TRP A 527 23.02 -1.52 -1.68
CA TRP A 527 22.34 -2.77 -2.03
C TRP A 527 23.27 -3.81 -2.64
N SER A 528 24.39 -3.38 -3.23
CA SER A 528 25.45 -4.30 -3.67
C SER A 528 26.09 -5.03 -2.48
N ASP A 529 26.31 -4.33 -1.37
CA ASP A 529 26.83 -4.97 -0.14
C ASP A 529 25.85 -5.99 0.41
N VAL A 530 24.56 -5.66 0.46
CA VAL A 530 23.50 -6.58 0.87
C VAL A 530 23.47 -7.84 0.00
N VAL A 531 23.59 -7.68 -1.31
CA VAL A 531 23.62 -8.81 -2.25
C VAL A 531 24.89 -9.64 -2.07
N ASN A 532 26.04 -9.02 -1.87
CA ASN A 532 27.31 -9.72 -1.65
C ASN A 532 27.22 -10.63 -0.41
N GLU A 533 26.71 -10.11 0.70
CA GLU A 533 26.52 -10.91 1.92
C GLU A 533 25.54 -12.08 1.70
N HIS A 534 24.47 -11.89 0.93
CA HIS A 534 23.57 -12.99 0.56
C HIS A 534 24.28 -14.05 -0.30
N ILE A 535 25.11 -13.62 -1.25
CA ILE A 535 25.90 -14.52 -2.10
C ILE A 535 26.87 -15.33 -1.24
N ASP A 536 27.58 -14.69 -0.32
CA ASP A 536 28.52 -15.37 0.59
C ASP A 536 27.82 -16.44 1.44
N ILE A 537 26.59 -16.14 1.92
CA ILE A 537 25.77 -17.13 2.64
C ILE A 537 25.35 -18.27 1.70
N LEU A 538 24.85 -17.96 0.50
CA LEU A 538 24.41 -18.96 -0.48
C LEU A 538 25.57 -19.88 -0.90
N GLU A 539 26.78 -19.36 -1.06
CA GLU A 539 27.99 -20.14 -1.35
C GLU A 539 28.37 -21.03 -0.20
N ARG A 540 28.37 -20.50 1.03
CA ARG A 540 28.69 -21.25 2.23
C ARG A 540 27.78 -22.47 2.39
N ILE A 541 26.46 -22.28 2.26
CA ILE A 541 25.51 -23.40 2.37
C ILE A 541 25.64 -24.39 1.22
N SER A 542 25.97 -23.92 0.00
CA SER A 542 26.24 -24.79 -1.15
C SER A 542 27.45 -25.71 -0.96
N CYS A 543 28.43 -25.26 -0.16
CA CYS A 543 29.63 -26.06 0.15
C CYS A 543 29.39 -27.07 1.28
N LEU A 544 28.44 -26.81 2.18
CA LEU A 544 28.13 -27.71 3.31
C LEU A 544 27.35 -28.97 2.88
N GLU A 545 26.63 -28.91 1.76
CA GLU A 545 25.82 -30.02 1.24
C GLU A 545 26.57 -30.86 0.16
N LYS A 546 27.80 -30.48 -0.22
CA LYS A 546 28.72 -31.29 -1.04
C LYS A 546 29.62 -32.17 -0.18
#